data_7cf07fffee28608be0c321f0c659ae03
#
_entry.id   7cf07fffee28608be0c321f0c659ae03
#
_cell.length_a   1.000
_cell.length_b   1.000
_cell.length_c   1.000
_cell.angle_alpha   90.00
_cell.angle_beta   90.00
_cell.angle_gamma   90.00
#
_symmetry.space_group_name_H-M   'P 1'
#
loop_
_entity.id
_entity.type
_entity.pdbx_description
1 polymer ?
#
loop_
_entity_poly.entity_id
_entity_poly.type
_entity_poly.pdbx_seq_one_letter_code
_entity_poly.pdbx_strand_id
1 'polypeptide(L)'
;PSDALMIGGNTATLLKGKVIQYGKTLDVYNKPDNLISAKVFSDPPMNIAEITKNGDNCKFKDNNVQWKSSARIKDGTYRIGIRPHNITTYKEGNNSIEITGKVQISELSGSESLIHFTNGKLNWVSLSNGTQQKNVGEETKLFMNTDEFLYFDQNNRLVNNG
;
A
#
# COMPACT_ATOMS: atom_id res chain seq x y z
N PRO A 1 4.74 -14.43 1.65
CA PRO A 1 3.30 -14.17 1.94
C PRO A 1 2.36 -14.95 1.03
N SER A 2 2.63 -15.01 -0.28
CA SER A 2 1.78 -15.71 -1.26
C SER A 2 1.58 -17.18 -0.93
N ASP A 3 2.61 -17.91 -0.54
CA ASP A 3 2.48 -19.33 -0.16
C ASP A 3 1.58 -19.49 1.07
N ALA A 4 1.69 -18.61 2.06
CA ALA A 4 0.84 -18.65 3.24
C ALA A 4 -0.64 -18.37 2.87
N LEU A 5 -0.89 -17.45 1.94
CA LEU A 5 -2.24 -17.16 1.44
C LEU A 5 -2.83 -18.33 0.64
N MET A 6 -2.00 -19.05 -0.14
CA MET A 6 -2.43 -20.22 -0.90
C MET A 6 -2.74 -21.44 0.00
N ILE A 7 -1.90 -21.67 1.02
CA ILE A 7 -2.07 -22.79 1.95
C ILE A 7 -3.23 -22.50 2.92
N GLY A 8 -3.43 -21.25 3.32
CA GLY A 8 -4.43 -20.87 4.32
C GLY A 8 -4.04 -21.27 5.74
N GLY A 9 -5.03 -21.55 6.59
CA GLY A 9 -4.82 -21.90 7.98
C GLY A 9 -4.48 -20.73 8.87
N ASN A 10 -3.50 -20.90 9.77
CA ASN A 10 -3.01 -19.85 10.67
C ASN A 10 -1.58 -19.45 10.32
N THR A 11 -1.30 -18.16 10.47
CA THR A 11 0.01 -17.57 10.20
C THR A 11 0.52 -16.82 11.43
N ALA A 12 1.81 -16.98 11.72
CA ALA A 12 2.54 -16.15 12.66
C ALA A 12 3.50 -15.21 11.90
N THR A 13 3.40 -13.92 12.13
CA THR A 13 4.40 -12.96 11.66
C THR A 13 5.48 -12.78 12.72
N LEU A 14 6.74 -12.85 12.30
CA LEU A 14 7.88 -12.80 13.21
C LEU A 14 8.76 -11.59 12.92
N LEU A 15 9.26 -10.97 13.97
CA LEU A 15 10.30 -9.95 13.90
C LEU A 15 11.36 -10.22 14.95
N LYS A 16 12.62 -10.34 14.52
CA LYS A 16 13.77 -10.59 15.42
C LYS A 16 13.53 -11.75 16.39
N GLY A 17 12.95 -12.86 15.87
CA GLY A 17 12.67 -14.07 16.65
C GLY A 17 11.45 -14.01 17.57
N LYS A 18 10.69 -12.91 17.55
CA LYS A 18 9.45 -12.76 18.34
C LYS A 18 8.23 -12.79 17.44
N VAL A 19 7.19 -13.50 17.88
CA VAL A 19 5.87 -13.44 17.22
C VAL A 19 5.24 -12.08 17.50
N ILE A 20 4.92 -11.34 16.44
CA ILE A 20 4.29 -10.00 16.53
C ILE A 20 2.79 -10.02 16.24
N GLN A 21 2.34 -11.03 15.50
CA GLN A 21 0.92 -11.31 15.29
C GLN A 21 0.73 -12.79 14.96
N TYR A 22 -0.37 -13.38 15.42
CA TYR A 22 -0.79 -14.74 15.11
C TYR A 22 -2.29 -14.78 14.88
N GLY A 23 -2.74 -15.47 13.83
CA GLY A 23 -4.16 -15.59 13.53
C GLY A 23 -4.42 -16.31 12.21
N LYS A 24 -5.67 -16.35 11.78
CA LYS A 24 -6.03 -16.85 10.44
C LYS A 24 -5.29 -16.05 9.38
N THR A 25 -4.74 -16.73 8.40
CA THR A 25 -3.90 -16.11 7.36
C THR A 25 -4.56 -14.90 6.70
N LEU A 26 -5.83 -15.01 6.30
CA LEU A 26 -6.56 -13.89 5.70
C LEU A 26 -6.78 -12.72 6.66
N ASP A 27 -7.00 -13.00 7.96
CA ASP A 27 -7.19 -11.95 8.95
C ASP A 27 -5.87 -11.20 9.18
N VAL A 28 -4.75 -11.92 9.32
CA VAL A 28 -3.40 -11.31 9.44
C VAL A 28 -3.06 -10.48 8.22
N TYR A 29 -3.45 -10.93 7.03
CA TYR A 29 -3.24 -10.20 5.79
C TYR A 29 -4.12 -8.94 5.69
N ASN A 30 -5.43 -9.08 5.89
CA ASN A 30 -6.39 -7.99 5.68
C ASN A 30 -6.43 -7.00 6.85
N LYS A 31 -6.19 -7.49 8.07
CA LYS A 31 -6.26 -6.71 9.32
C LYS A 31 -5.00 -6.93 10.16
N PRO A 32 -3.84 -6.45 9.66
CA PRO A 32 -2.61 -6.55 10.44
C PRO A 32 -2.72 -5.69 11.71
N ASP A 33 -2.31 -6.19 12.87
CA ASP A 33 -2.39 -5.47 14.13
C ASP A 33 -1.59 -4.16 14.12
N ASN A 34 -0.50 -4.16 13.33
CA ASN A 34 0.40 -3.01 13.26
C ASN A 34 1.15 -2.95 11.91
N LEU A 35 1.79 -1.81 11.68
CA LEU A 35 2.55 -1.53 10.45
C LEU A 35 3.68 -2.55 10.20
N ILE A 36 4.29 -3.11 11.26
CA ILE A 36 5.37 -4.08 11.11
C ILE A 36 4.81 -5.40 10.56
N SER A 37 3.72 -5.88 11.15
CA SER A 37 3.03 -7.10 10.68
C SER A 37 2.57 -6.92 9.22
N ALA A 38 2.02 -5.76 8.88
CA ALA A 38 1.62 -5.43 7.51
C ALA A 38 2.79 -5.48 6.52
N LYS A 39 3.96 -4.95 6.90
CA LYS A 39 5.17 -4.97 6.07
C LYS A 39 5.72 -6.38 5.90
N VAL A 40 5.81 -7.15 6.98
CA VAL A 40 6.32 -8.53 6.94
C VAL A 40 5.45 -9.40 6.04
N PHE A 41 4.13 -9.13 6.03
CA PHE A 41 3.16 -9.90 5.24
C PHE A 41 2.79 -9.19 3.92
N SER A 42 3.79 -8.59 3.27
CA SER A 42 3.65 -7.95 1.94
C SER A 42 4.86 -8.29 1.07
N ASP A 43 4.60 -8.80 -0.13
CA ASP A 43 5.59 -9.09 -1.16
C ASP A 43 5.00 -8.74 -2.54
N PRO A 44 5.57 -7.76 -3.24
CA PRO A 44 6.67 -6.85 -2.83
C PRO A 44 6.35 -6.04 -1.57
N PRO A 45 7.36 -5.39 -0.94
CA PRO A 45 7.16 -4.60 0.27
C PRO A 45 6.07 -3.54 0.14
N MET A 46 5.28 -3.37 1.21
CA MET A 46 4.21 -2.38 1.27
C MET A 46 4.75 -0.94 1.13
N ASN A 47 4.10 -0.15 0.29
CA ASN A 47 4.34 1.29 0.18
C ASN A 47 3.79 2.01 1.40
N ILE A 48 4.58 2.90 1.98
CA ILE A 48 4.19 3.65 3.18
C ILE A 48 4.33 5.15 2.91
N ALA A 49 3.36 5.92 3.39
CA ALA A 49 3.42 7.39 3.39
C ALA A 49 2.77 7.97 4.64
N GLU A 50 3.20 9.17 5.02
CA GLU A 50 2.51 9.98 6.02
C GLU A 50 1.42 10.82 5.37
N ILE A 51 0.28 10.91 6.06
CA ILE A 51 -0.87 11.71 5.65
C ILE A 51 -1.37 12.57 6.79
N THR A 52 -2.09 13.62 6.43
CA THR A 52 -2.96 14.36 7.34
C THR A 52 -4.41 14.15 6.96
N LYS A 53 -5.28 13.97 7.96
CA LYS A 53 -6.74 13.89 7.80
C LYS A 53 -7.39 15.05 8.53
N ASN A 54 -8.31 15.73 7.85
CA ASN A 54 -9.14 16.80 8.41
C ASN A 54 -10.55 16.68 7.82
N GLY A 55 -11.53 16.34 8.64
CA GLY A 55 -12.87 15.94 8.19
C GLY A 55 -12.77 14.76 7.23
N ASP A 56 -13.40 14.87 6.05
CA ASP A 56 -13.32 13.85 5.00
C ASP A 56 -12.08 13.98 4.11
N ASN A 57 -11.26 15.02 4.29
CA ASN A 57 -10.12 15.27 3.42
C ASN A 57 -8.85 14.63 3.98
N CYS A 58 -8.19 13.84 3.15
CA CYS A 58 -6.86 13.30 3.37
C CYS A 58 -5.87 13.91 2.39
N LYS A 59 -4.63 14.11 2.83
CA LYS A 59 -3.56 14.65 2.01
C LYS A 59 -2.24 13.98 2.36
N PHE A 60 -1.45 13.60 1.35
CA PHE A 60 -0.05 13.19 1.57
C PHE A 60 0.78 14.37 2.08
N LYS A 61 1.68 14.10 3.01
CA LYS A 61 2.62 15.12 3.52
C LYS A 61 3.71 15.47 2.51
N ASP A 62 4.14 14.49 1.71
CA ASP A 62 5.31 14.61 0.83
C ASP A 62 4.97 15.04 -0.60
N ASN A 63 3.69 15.23 -0.90
CA ASN A 63 3.21 15.74 -2.19
C ASN A 63 1.87 16.48 -2.04
N ASN A 64 1.32 16.97 -3.15
CA ASN A 64 0.07 17.74 -3.16
C ASN A 64 -1.18 16.89 -3.43
N VAL A 65 -1.06 15.58 -3.50
CA VAL A 65 -2.21 14.70 -3.77
C VAL A 65 -3.10 14.64 -2.55
N GLN A 66 -4.39 14.87 -2.77
CA GLN A 66 -5.42 14.84 -1.74
C GLN A 66 -6.65 14.08 -2.24
N TRP A 67 -7.42 13.51 -1.31
CA TRP A 67 -8.63 12.77 -1.63
C TRP A 67 -9.65 12.87 -0.49
N LYS A 68 -10.89 12.53 -0.81
CA LYS A 68 -11.91 12.31 0.20
C LYS A 68 -11.85 10.86 0.66
N SER A 69 -11.78 10.65 1.96
CA SER A 69 -11.73 9.34 2.58
C SER A 69 -13.03 9.06 3.33
N SER A 70 -13.58 7.88 3.12
CA SER A 70 -14.69 7.34 3.91
C SER A 70 -14.25 6.74 5.24
N ALA A 71 -12.94 6.71 5.52
CA ALA A 71 -12.39 6.15 6.75
C ALA A 71 -12.91 6.90 7.99
N ARG A 72 -13.56 6.16 8.88
CA ARG A 72 -14.13 6.69 10.14
C ARG A 72 -13.08 6.80 11.24
N ILE A 73 -12.01 7.54 10.96
CA ILE A 73 -10.93 7.83 11.90
C ILE A 73 -10.94 9.32 12.27
N LYS A 74 -10.42 9.67 13.45
CA LYS A 74 -10.35 11.05 13.93
C LYS A 74 -9.41 11.89 13.05
N ASP A 75 -9.57 13.22 13.13
CA ASP A 75 -8.61 14.14 12.51
C ASP A 75 -7.23 13.98 13.13
N GLY A 76 -6.20 14.06 12.30
CA GLY A 76 -4.82 13.88 12.75
C GLY A 76 -3.86 13.43 11.68
N THR A 77 -2.69 13.01 12.12
CA THR A 77 -1.62 12.47 11.27
C THR A 77 -1.58 10.96 11.40
N TYR A 78 -1.51 10.29 10.26
CA TYR A 78 -1.48 8.84 10.15
C TYR A 78 -0.36 8.40 9.19
N ARG A 79 0.02 7.13 9.26
CA ARG A 79 0.73 6.45 8.20
C ARG A 79 -0.25 5.58 7.43
N ILE A 80 -0.20 5.66 6.12
CA ILE A 80 -0.95 4.71 5.28
C ILE A 80 -0.02 3.66 4.71
N GLY A 81 -0.55 2.44 4.60
CA GLY A 81 0.08 1.34 3.90
C GLY A 81 -0.71 1.02 2.64
N ILE A 82 -0.01 0.91 1.51
CA ILE A 82 -0.58 0.58 0.21
C ILE A 82 0.19 -0.61 -0.35
N ARG A 83 -0.51 -1.71 -0.63
CA ARG A 83 0.13 -2.86 -1.25
C ARG A 83 0.46 -2.57 -2.70
N PRO A 84 1.59 -3.07 -3.24
CA PRO A 84 2.00 -2.80 -4.63
C PRO A 84 0.94 -3.14 -5.68
N HIS A 85 0.16 -4.20 -5.50
CA HIS A 85 -0.90 -4.60 -6.43
C HIS A 85 -2.15 -3.68 -6.39
N ASN A 86 -2.25 -2.80 -5.38
CA ASN A 86 -3.26 -1.75 -5.31
C ASN A 86 -2.80 -0.42 -5.92
N ILE A 87 -1.62 -0.42 -6.57
CA ILE A 87 -1.12 0.68 -7.39
C ILE A 87 -1.01 0.17 -8.83
N THR A 88 -1.87 0.66 -9.71
CA THR A 88 -2.00 0.17 -11.08
C THR A 88 -1.72 1.27 -12.10
N THR A 89 -1.46 0.90 -13.35
CA THR A 89 -1.28 1.82 -14.47
C THR A 89 -2.61 2.23 -15.12
N TYR A 90 -3.71 1.73 -14.63
CA TYR A 90 -5.07 2.04 -15.09
C TYR A 90 -5.98 2.32 -13.89
N LYS A 91 -7.00 3.13 -14.12
CA LYS A 91 -7.94 3.51 -13.07
C LYS A 91 -8.91 2.37 -12.78
N GLU A 92 -8.97 1.94 -11.52
CA GLU A 92 -9.95 0.98 -11.00
C GLU A 92 -10.91 1.65 -10.01
N GLY A 93 -12.21 1.44 -10.23
CA GLY A 93 -13.24 1.91 -9.31
C GLY A 93 -13.41 3.44 -9.25
N ASN A 94 -14.38 3.86 -8.42
CA ASN A 94 -14.75 5.27 -8.27
C ASN A 94 -13.87 6.03 -7.28
N ASN A 95 -13.26 5.33 -6.32
CA ASN A 95 -12.43 5.91 -5.25
C ASN A 95 -10.93 5.84 -5.58
N SER A 96 -10.60 5.87 -6.87
CA SER A 96 -9.22 5.82 -7.35
C SER A 96 -8.65 7.23 -7.47
N ILE A 97 -7.47 7.44 -6.88
CA ILE A 97 -6.69 8.68 -6.99
C ILE A 97 -5.52 8.49 -7.94
N GLU A 98 -5.15 9.55 -8.65
CA GLU A 98 -4.02 9.57 -9.59
C GLU A 98 -2.77 10.14 -8.91
N ILE A 99 -1.63 9.54 -9.20
CA ILE A 99 -0.30 10.05 -8.86
C ILE A 99 0.60 9.94 -10.10
N THR A 100 1.42 10.94 -10.36
CA THR A 100 2.45 10.88 -11.40
C THR A 100 3.76 10.40 -10.79
N GLY A 101 4.30 9.30 -11.29
CA GLY A 101 5.56 8.74 -10.83
C GLY A 101 6.63 8.79 -11.92
N LYS A 102 7.89 9.07 -11.52
CA LYS A 102 9.05 8.92 -12.40
C LYS A 102 9.61 7.51 -12.24
N VAL A 103 9.60 6.75 -13.33
CA VAL A 103 10.05 5.35 -13.35
C VAL A 103 11.54 5.26 -13.06
N GLN A 104 11.92 4.43 -12.09
CA GLN A 104 13.31 4.14 -11.73
C GLN A 104 13.75 2.77 -12.25
N ILE A 105 12.88 1.77 -12.12
CA ILE A 105 13.09 0.41 -12.58
C ILE A 105 11.75 -0.09 -13.12
N SER A 106 11.79 -0.84 -14.22
CA SER A 106 10.64 -1.54 -14.77
C SER A 106 11.04 -2.97 -15.10
N GLU A 107 10.41 -3.93 -14.46
CA GLU A 107 10.67 -5.35 -14.63
C GLU A 107 9.40 -6.06 -15.11
N LEU A 108 9.58 -7.02 -16.00
CA LEU A 108 8.51 -7.91 -16.44
C LEU A 108 8.78 -9.30 -15.88
N SER A 109 7.83 -9.85 -15.15
CA SER A 109 7.88 -11.20 -14.61
C SER A 109 6.67 -11.99 -15.09
N GLY A 110 6.84 -12.71 -16.20
CA GLY A 110 5.75 -13.46 -16.81
C GLY A 110 4.59 -12.56 -17.24
N SER A 111 3.47 -12.63 -16.53
CA SER A 111 2.27 -11.82 -16.79
C SER A 111 2.15 -10.56 -15.94
N GLU A 112 3.18 -10.24 -15.14
CA GLU A 112 3.15 -9.11 -14.21
C GLU A 112 4.23 -8.08 -14.56
N SER A 113 3.90 -6.81 -14.34
CA SER A 113 4.80 -5.67 -14.47
C SER A 113 5.07 -5.07 -13.11
N LEU A 114 6.34 -5.02 -12.70
CA LEU A 114 6.80 -4.39 -11.48
C LEU A 114 7.45 -3.06 -11.83
N ILE A 115 6.95 -1.98 -11.28
CA ILE A 115 7.46 -0.62 -11.54
C ILE A 115 7.89 0.01 -10.23
N HIS A 116 9.18 0.30 -10.08
CA HIS A 116 9.68 1.17 -9.04
C HIS A 116 9.65 2.61 -9.54
N PHE A 117 9.06 3.49 -8.77
CA PHE A 117 8.89 4.89 -9.16
C PHE A 117 9.08 5.84 -7.99
N THR A 118 9.39 7.08 -8.31
CA THR A 118 9.47 8.18 -7.34
C THR A 118 8.36 9.21 -7.60
N ASN A 119 7.79 9.73 -6.52
CA ASN A 119 6.94 10.93 -6.55
C ASN A 119 7.35 11.83 -5.38
N GLY A 120 8.02 12.94 -5.66
CA GLY A 120 8.64 13.75 -4.63
C GLY A 120 9.67 12.95 -3.83
N LYS A 121 9.45 12.80 -2.52
CA LYS A 121 10.30 12.01 -1.62
C LYS A 121 9.86 10.54 -1.49
N LEU A 122 8.74 10.17 -2.08
CA LEU A 122 8.21 8.82 -2.01
C LEU A 122 8.92 7.92 -3.03
N ASN A 123 9.41 6.76 -2.57
CA ASN A 123 9.96 5.69 -3.40
C ASN A 123 9.03 4.49 -3.26
N TRP A 124 8.26 4.21 -4.28
CA TRP A 124 7.18 3.25 -4.24
C TRP A 124 7.29 2.21 -5.34
N VAL A 125 6.53 1.13 -5.15
CA VAL A 125 6.45 0.00 -6.07
C VAL A 125 5.00 -0.21 -6.47
N SER A 126 4.77 -0.39 -7.76
CA SER A 126 3.51 -0.84 -8.36
C SER A 126 3.71 -2.24 -8.90
N LEU A 127 2.71 -3.10 -8.71
CA LEU A 127 2.65 -4.44 -9.30
C LEU A 127 1.32 -4.56 -10.04
N SER A 128 1.36 -4.67 -11.35
CA SER A 128 0.17 -4.74 -12.20
C SER A 128 0.17 -6.00 -13.05
N ASN A 129 -1.01 -6.56 -13.30
CA ASN A 129 -1.17 -7.60 -14.32
C ASN A 129 -0.97 -7.01 -15.72
N GLY A 130 -0.37 -7.79 -16.60
CA GLY A 130 -0.07 -7.40 -17.98
C GLY A 130 1.39 -6.99 -18.20
N THR A 131 1.78 -6.99 -19.47
CA THR A 131 3.16 -6.70 -19.91
C THR A 131 3.33 -5.24 -20.28
N GLN A 132 3.11 -4.33 -19.34
CA GLN A 132 3.32 -2.90 -19.58
C GLN A 132 4.74 -2.49 -19.20
N GLN A 133 5.65 -2.60 -20.16
CA GLN A 133 7.01 -2.10 -19.98
C GLN A 133 7.01 -0.57 -20.00
N LYS A 134 7.69 0.03 -19.04
CA LYS A 134 7.93 1.46 -18.95
C LYS A 134 9.41 1.75 -19.07
N ASN A 135 9.76 2.90 -19.65
CA ASN A 135 11.16 3.29 -19.77
C ASN A 135 11.65 3.96 -18.47
N VAL A 136 12.88 3.66 -18.08
CA VAL A 136 13.52 4.34 -16.95
C VAL A 136 13.60 5.84 -17.24
N GLY A 137 13.21 6.65 -16.26
CA GLY A 137 13.16 8.09 -16.38
C GLY A 137 11.83 8.64 -16.95
N GLU A 138 10.97 7.78 -17.49
CA GLU A 138 9.64 8.16 -17.99
C GLU A 138 8.74 8.58 -16.82
N GLU A 139 7.93 9.62 -17.03
CA GLU A 139 6.82 9.94 -16.15
C GLU A 139 5.59 9.13 -16.53
N THR A 140 5.02 8.44 -15.58
CA THR A 140 3.84 7.61 -15.80
C THR A 140 2.74 7.92 -14.79
N LYS A 141 1.50 7.81 -15.22
CA LYS A 141 0.34 7.93 -14.34
C LYS A 141 0.09 6.58 -13.68
N LEU A 142 -0.10 6.63 -12.36
CA LEU A 142 -0.42 5.50 -11.53
C LEU A 142 -1.68 5.82 -10.72
N PHE A 143 -2.47 4.80 -10.47
CA PHE A 143 -3.75 4.94 -9.79
C PHE A 143 -3.77 4.06 -8.55
N MET A 144 -4.39 4.57 -7.48
CA MET A 144 -4.49 3.88 -6.19
C MET A 144 -5.95 3.88 -5.74
N ASN A 145 -6.49 2.72 -5.44
CA ASN A 145 -7.80 2.62 -4.80
C ASN A 145 -7.69 2.98 -3.32
N THR A 146 -8.31 4.08 -2.90
CA THR A 146 -8.22 4.57 -1.52
C THR A 146 -8.97 3.69 -0.51
N ASP A 147 -9.88 2.83 -0.96
CA ASP A 147 -10.58 1.87 -0.11
C ASP A 147 -9.67 0.74 0.39
N GLU A 148 -8.55 0.51 -0.33
CA GLU A 148 -7.54 -0.50 0.00
C GLU A 148 -6.43 0.04 0.91
N PHE A 149 -6.52 1.30 1.35
CA PHE A 149 -5.53 1.89 2.23
C PHE A 149 -5.67 1.36 3.65
N LEU A 150 -4.55 0.92 4.22
CA LEU A 150 -4.45 0.59 5.63
C LEU A 150 -3.97 1.82 6.39
N TYR A 151 -4.70 2.24 7.40
CA TYR A 151 -4.36 3.42 8.20
C TYR A 151 -3.74 2.99 9.53
N PHE A 152 -2.60 3.56 9.88
CA PHE A 152 -1.89 3.30 11.13
C PHE A 152 -1.72 4.60 11.92
N ASP A 153 -1.95 4.53 13.22
CA ASP A 153 -1.75 5.64 14.14
C ASP A 153 -0.25 5.95 14.39
N GLN A 154 0.02 6.92 15.25
CA GLN A 154 1.38 7.32 15.62
C GLN A 154 2.17 6.20 16.33
N ASN A 155 1.48 5.21 16.92
CA ASN A 155 2.07 4.03 17.55
C ASN A 155 2.19 2.84 16.57
N ASN A 156 1.97 3.09 15.27
CA ASN A 156 1.94 2.06 14.20
C ASN A 156 0.86 0.99 14.38
N ARG A 157 -0.18 1.23 15.13
CA ARG A 157 -1.32 0.32 15.27
C ARG A 157 -2.32 0.58 14.15
N LEU A 158 -2.88 -0.49 13.58
CA LEU A 158 -3.97 -0.36 12.62
C LEU A 158 -5.16 0.33 13.29
N VAL A 159 -5.69 1.37 12.65
CA VAL A 159 -6.95 1.99 13.03
C VAL A 159 -8.06 1.43 12.15
N ASN A 160 -9.14 0.99 12.77
CA ASN A 160 -10.27 0.41 12.07
C ASN A 160 -10.94 1.47 11.20
N ASN A 161 -11.17 1.14 9.95
CA ASN A 161 -11.93 1.95 9.01
C ASN A 161 -13.46 1.78 9.18
N GLY A 162 -13.89 1.29 10.33
CA GLY A 162 -15.30 1.13 10.67
C GLY A 162 -15.96 -0.10 10.07
#